data_0bfbf033a41524df4d6a394dedef91f2
#
_entry.id   0bfbf033a41524df4d6a394dedef91f2
#
_cell.length_a   1.000
_cell.length_b   1.000
_cell.length_c   1.000
_cell.angle_alpha   90.00
_cell.angle_beta   90.00
_cell.angle_gamma   90.00
#
_symmetry.space_group_name_H-M   'P 1'
#
loop_
_entity.id
_entity.type
_entity.pdbx_description
1 polymer ?
#
loop_
_entity_poly.entity_id
_entity_poly.type
_entity_poly.pdbx_seq_one_letter_code
_entity_poly.pdbx_strand_id
1 'polypeptide(L)'
;MLKFGIQNGLNVARAGYSEDQILTACMLADRTGYDSIFYMDHTNVPQWKNAIVLDPWVMLSAIAAVTNHVELGTCVTDAIRRHPSNIALAAITLDRVSKGRAILGIGAGEAQNLKEFCIPFEKPVSKWEEQIQVIKKLYGSTPDNLSLIHI
;
A
#
# COMPACT_ATOMS: atom_id res chain seq x y z
N MET A 1 -1.66 13.15 20.70
CA MET A 1 -1.36 11.77 21.16
C MET A 1 -0.45 11.13 20.11
N LEU A 2 0.57 10.38 20.51
CA LEU A 2 1.45 9.67 19.57
C LEU A 2 0.68 8.49 18.95
N LYS A 3 0.81 8.31 17.61
CA LYS A 3 0.21 7.18 16.91
C LYS A 3 1.28 6.13 16.57
N PHE A 4 0.93 4.86 16.67
CA PHE A 4 1.81 3.73 16.38
C PHE A 4 1.27 2.91 15.21
N GLY A 5 2.10 2.73 14.19
CA GLY A 5 1.79 1.86 13.06
C GLY A 5 2.77 0.71 12.94
N ILE A 6 2.34 -0.37 12.31
CA ILE A 6 3.23 -1.46 11.88
C ILE A 6 3.30 -1.48 10.36
N GLN A 7 4.48 -1.86 9.84
CA GLN A 7 4.67 -2.05 8.42
C GLN A 7 4.91 -3.53 8.14
N ASN A 8 4.04 -4.09 7.29
CA ASN A 8 4.15 -5.45 6.79
C ASN A 8 4.62 -5.46 5.32
N GLY A 9 5.16 -6.57 4.88
CA GLY A 9 5.48 -6.81 3.48
C GLY A 9 6.81 -7.50 3.27
N LEU A 10 7.93 -6.91 3.66
CA LEU A 10 9.24 -7.50 3.44
C LEU A 10 9.57 -8.65 4.40
N ASN A 11 9.06 -8.60 5.62
CA ASN A 11 9.36 -9.63 6.62
C ASN A 11 8.71 -10.97 6.32
N VAL A 12 7.60 -10.99 5.63
CA VAL A 12 6.88 -12.20 5.23
C VAL A 12 7.72 -13.04 4.29
N ALA A 13 8.23 -12.40 3.25
CA ALA A 13 9.05 -13.05 2.25
C ALA A 13 10.35 -13.64 2.83
N ARG A 14 10.95 -13.00 3.85
CA ARG A 14 12.19 -13.41 4.47
C ARG A 14 12.00 -14.46 5.57
N ALA A 15 10.92 -14.39 6.32
CA ALA A 15 10.70 -15.17 7.52
C ALA A 15 9.88 -16.45 7.30
N GLY A 16 9.34 -16.65 6.07
CA GLY A 16 8.54 -17.84 5.73
C GLY A 16 7.19 -17.91 6.45
N TYR A 17 6.63 -16.77 6.84
CA TYR A 17 5.28 -16.73 7.40
C TYR A 17 4.23 -17.01 6.33
N SER A 18 3.21 -17.77 6.71
CA SER A 18 2.03 -17.96 5.87
C SER A 18 1.12 -16.72 5.92
N GLU A 19 0.26 -16.60 4.90
CA GLU A 19 -0.75 -15.54 4.82
C GLU A 19 -1.66 -15.53 6.05
N ASP A 20 -2.03 -16.70 6.58
CA ASP A 20 -2.82 -16.84 7.81
C ASP A 20 -2.10 -16.27 9.05
N GLN A 21 -0.79 -16.48 9.13
CA GLN A 21 0.01 -15.91 10.22
C GLN A 21 0.07 -14.38 10.13
N ILE A 22 0.14 -13.84 8.90
CA ILE A 22 0.11 -12.39 8.67
C ILE A 22 -1.25 -11.83 9.11
N LEU A 23 -2.34 -12.43 8.66
CA LEU A 23 -3.69 -11.98 9.01
C LEU A 23 -3.91 -12.06 10.52
N THR A 24 -3.44 -13.13 11.17
CA THR A 24 -3.49 -13.28 12.63
C THR A 24 -2.72 -12.17 13.35
N ALA A 25 -1.52 -11.81 12.88
CA ALA A 25 -0.73 -10.72 13.45
C ALA A 25 -1.43 -9.37 13.25
N CYS A 26 -2.06 -9.13 12.10
CA CYS A 26 -2.84 -7.92 11.85
C CYS A 26 -4.08 -7.82 12.75
N MET A 27 -4.78 -8.93 12.97
CA MET A 27 -5.90 -8.98 13.93
C MET A 27 -5.44 -8.71 15.36
N LEU A 28 -4.26 -9.20 15.74
CA LEU A 28 -3.69 -8.93 17.06
C LEU A 28 -3.33 -7.44 17.20
N ALA A 29 -2.72 -6.84 16.18
CA ALA A 29 -2.41 -5.41 16.16
C ALA A 29 -3.68 -4.55 16.32
N ASP A 30 -4.76 -4.90 15.58
CA ASP A 30 -6.06 -4.22 15.68
C ASP A 30 -6.63 -4.26 17.10
N ARG A 31 -6.48 -5.39 17.81
CA ARG A 31 -6.99 -5.59 19.18
C ARG A 31 -6.11 -4.99 20.26
N THR A 32 -4.83 -4.81 19.99
CA THR A 32 -3.85 -4.31 20.99
C THR A 32 -3.59 -2.82 20.91
N GLY A 33 -4.33 -2.09 20.07
CA GLY A 33 -4.34 -0.63 20.04
C GLY A 33 -3.28 -0.01 19.14
N TYR A 34 -2.80 -0.72 18.12
CA TYR A 34 -2.08 -0.06 17.03
C TYR A 34 -3.04 0.83 16.25
N ASP A 35 -2.53 1.98 15.75
CA ASP A 35 -3.34 2.94 15.01
C ASP A 35 -3.40 2.59 13.52
N SER A 36 -2.35 1.98 12.94
CA SER A 36 -2.28 1.72 11.51
C SER A 36 -1.45 0.49 11.13
N ILE A 37 -1.79 -0.08 9.97
CA ILE A 37 -1.04 -1.14 9.31
C ILE A 37 -0.70 -0.68 7.90
N PHE A 38 0.58 -0.69 7.56
CA PHE A 38 1.08 -0.33 6.25
C PHE A 38 1.66 -1.55 5.52
N TYR A 39 1.50 -1.57 4.19
CA TYR A 39 2.03 -2.61 3.33
C TYR A 39 2.89 -2.01 2.21
N MET A 40 4.05 -2.63 1.93
CA MET A 40 4.98 -2.17 0.89
C MET A 40 4.57 -2.69 -0.48
N ASP A 41 4.74 -1.86 -1.51
CA ASP A 41 4.42 -2.20 -2.90
C ASP A 41 5.68 -2.49 -3.72
N HIS A 42 6.38 -3.56 -3.36
CA HIS A 42 7.50 -4.09 -4.13
C HIS A 42 7.04 -5.17 -5.12
N THR A 43 7.79 -5.38 -6.18
CA THR A 43 7.62 -6.51 -7.11
C THR A 43 8.65 -7.60 -6.86
N ASN A 44 9.82 -7.20 -6.40
CA ASN A 44 10.91 -8.09 -6.04
C ASN A 44 11.71 -7.51 -4.88
N VAL A 45 12.56 -8.32 -4.30
CA VAL A 45 13.51 -7.92 -3.28
C VAL A 45 14.84 -8.62 -3.63
N PRO A 46 15.65 -8.06 -4.54
CA PRO A 46 16.82 -8.73 -5.11
C PRO A 46 17.83 -9.22 -4.07
N GLN A 47 17.91 -8.55 -2.92
CA GLN A 47 18.78 -8.93 -1.81
C GLN A 47 18.27 -10.17 -1.03
N TRP A 48 17.05 -10.66 -1.29
CA TRP A 48 16.46 -11.81 -0.61
C TRP A 48 16.13 -12.92 -1.61
N LYS A 49 17.01 -13.89 -1.66
CA LYS A 49 16.84 -15.05 -2.54
C LYS A 49 15.57 -15.81 -2.15
N ASN A 50 14.73 -16.13 -3.13
CA ASN A 50 13.45 -16.84 -2.98
C ASN A 50 12.38 -16.06 -2.17
N ALA A 51 12.47 -14.74 -2.06
CA ALA A 51 11.43 -13.94 -1.45
C ALA A 51 10.14 -13.99 -2.28
N ILE A 52 9.02 -14.28 -1.64
CA ILE A 52 7.69 -14.11 -2.21
C ILE A 52 7.21 -12.72 -1.78
N VAL A 53 6.88 -11.89 -2.76
CA VAL A 53 6.30 -10.56 -2.53
C VAL A 53 4.82 -10.62 -2.86
N LEU A 54 3.99 -10.21 -1.91
CA LEU A 54 2.53 -10.22 -2.07
C LEU A 54 2.06 -8.82 -2.51
N ASP A 55 1.03 -8.77 -3.36
CA ASP A 55 0.44 -7.49 -3.77
C ASP A 55 -0.19 -6.77 -2.57
N PRO A 56 0.21 -5.51 -2.29
CA PRO A 56 -0.24 -4.78 -1.12
C PRO A 56 -1.75 -4.50 -1.12
N TRP A 57 -2.34 -4.23 -2.27
CA TRP A 57 -3.76 -3.91 -2.36
C TRP A 57 -4.65 -5.11 -2.07
N VAL A 58 -4.22 -6.30 -2.54
CA VAL A 58 -4.88 -7.57 -2.24
C VAL A 58 -4.77 -7.89 -0.76
N MET A 59 -3.55 -7.76 -0.19
CA MET A 59 -3.32 -8.03 1.23
C MET A 59 -4.06 -7.04 2.14
N LEU A 60 -4.01 -5.74 1.83
CA LEU A 60 -4.74 -4.73 2.60
C LEU A 60 -6.25 -4.96 2.57
N SER A 61 -6.80 -5.43 1.45
CA SER A 61 -8.22 -5.80 1.36
C SER A 61 -8.57 -7.00 2.22
N ALA A 62 -7.70 -8.02 2.26
CA ALA A 62 -7.87 -9.17 3.16
C ALA A 62 -7.76 -8.75 4.64
N ILE A 63 -6.81 -7.89 4.98
CA ILE A 63 -6.66 -7.33 6.34
C ILE A 63 -7.88 -6.49 6.71
N ALA A 64 -8.42 -5.69 5.79
CA ALA A 64 -9.62 -4.89 6.02
C ALA A 64 -10.83 -5.74 6.42
N ALA A 65 -10.94 -6.95 5.84
CA ALA A 65 -12.03 -7.87 6.12
C ALA A 65 -11.96 -8.50 7.53
N VAL A 66 -10.78 -8.56 8.15
CA VAL A 66 -10.56 -9.21 9.45
C VAL A 66 -10.21 -8.22 10.59
N THR A 67 -10.18 -6.91 10.30
CA THR A 67 -9.88 -5.84 11.26
C THR A 67 -11.00 -4.80 11.30
N ASN A 68 -11.10 -4.03 12.41
CA ASN A 68 -12.19 -3.08 12.60
C ASN A 68 -11.74 -1.64 12.94
N HIS A 69 -10.51 -1.44 13.46
CA HIS A 69 -10.07 -0.16 14.02
C HIS A 69 -8.87 0.43 13.32
N VAL A 70 -7.86 -0.38 12.99
CA VAL A 70 -6.61 0.10 12.39
C VAL A 70 -6.83 0.74 11.03
N GLU A 71 -6.18 1.87 10.80
CA GLU A 71 -6.04 2.47 9.48
C GLU A 71 -5.16 1.58 8.60
N LEU A 72 -5.46 1.50 7.31
CA LEU A 72 -4.82 0.57 6.38
C LEU A 72 -4.25 1.33 5.19
N GLY A 73 -2.95 1.21 4.95
CA GLY A 73 -2.32 1.99 3.91
C GLY A 73 -1.16 1.32 3.19
N THR A 74 -0.85 1.88 2.04
CA THR A 74 0.39 1.56 1.34
C THR A 74 1.54 2.42 1.85
N CYS A 75 2.73 1.85 2.01
CA CYS A 75 3.93 2.59 2.38
C CYS A 75 5.14 2.07 1.58
N VAL A 76 5.21 2.53 0.36
CA VAL A 76 4.31 3.35 -0.47
C VAL A 76 3.97 2.59 -1.74
N THR A 77 2.82 2.91 -2.40
CA THR A 77 2.55 2.36 -3.73
C THR A 77 3.37 3.07 -4.80
N ASP A 78 3.80 2.31 -5.81
CA ASP A 78 4.68 2.79 -6.87
C ASP A 78 3.86 3.46 -8.00
N ALA A 79 4.00 4.79 -8.08
CA ALA A 79 3.32 5.60 -9.06
C ALA A 79 3.82 5.40 -10.51
N ILE A 80 5.03 4.86 -10.71
CA ILE A 80 5.55 4.64 -12.06
C ILE A 80 5.08 3.30 -12.64
N ARG A 81 5.02 2.28 -11.80
CA ARG A 81 4.61 0.94 -12.19
C ARG A 81 3.09 0.82 -12.37
N ARG A 82 2.33 1.49 -11.54
CA ARG A 82 0.86 1.42 -11.56
C ARG A 82 0.26 2.64 -12.25
N HIS A 83 -0.69 2.40 -13.15
CA HIS A 83 -1.45 3.49 -13.75
C HIS A 83 -2.28 4.23 -12.68
N PRO A 84 -2.40 5.58 -12.72
CA PRO A 84 -3.09 6.35 -11.69
C PRO A 84 -4.56 5.97 -11.51
N SER A 85 -5.25 5.57 -12.58
CA SER A 85 -6.63 5.07 -12.47
C SER A 85 -6.73 3.77 -11.67
N ASN A 86 -5.74 2.88 -11.78
CA ASN A 86 -5.72 1.63 -11.02
C ASN A 86 -5.43 1.91 -9.53
N ILE A 87 -4.51 2.84 -9.24
CA ILE A 87 -4.24 3.27 -7.86
C ILE A 87 -5.51 3.90 -7.24
N ALA A 88 -6.16 4.81 -7.98
CA ALA A 88 -7.38 5.45 -7.52
C ALA A 88 -8.48 4.43 -7.23
N LEU A 89 -8.74 3.51 -8.18
CA LEU A 89 -9.77 2.49 -8.03
C LEU A 89 -9.50 1.56 -6.85
N ALA A 90 -8.25 1.11 -6.69
CA ALA A 90 -7.85 0.24 -5.57
C ALA A 90 -8.02 0.96 -4.22
N ALA A 91 -7.60 2.23 -4.12
CA ALA A 91 -7.71 3.01 -2.90
C ALA A 91 -9.17 3.29 -2.52
N ILE A 92 -10.04 3.67 -3.48
CA ILE A 92 -11.48 3.83 -3.23
C ILE A 92 -12.11 2.50 -2.78
N THR A 93 -11.72 1.39 -3.41
CA THR A 93 -12.24 0.08 -3.06
C THR A 93 -11.82 -0.30 -1.64
N LEU A 94 -10.55 -0.12 -1.31
CA LEU A 94 -10.03 -0.37 0.05
C LEU A 94 -10.76 0.50 1.07
N ASP A 95 -10.98 1.79 0.77
CA ASP A 95 -11.68 2.70 1.66
C ASP A 95 -13.11 2.22 1.96
N ARG A 96 -13.85 1.81 0.94
CA ARG A 96 -15.21 1.28 1.11
C ARG A 96 -15.23 -0.04 1.88
N VAL A 97 -14.35 -0.98 1.55
CA VAL A 97 -14.26 -2.28 2.24
C VAL A 97 -13.86 -2.10 3.70
N SER A 98 -12.94 -1.17 3.97
CA SER A 98 -12.47 -0.88 5.33
C SER A 98 -13.38 0.08 6.11
N LYS A 99 -14.45 0.62 5.49
CA LYS A 99 -15.38 1.58 6.10
C LYS A 99 -14.70 2.90 6.49
N GLY A 100 -13.92 3.46 5.58
CA GLY A 100 -13.27 4.76 5.73
C GLY A 100 -11.93 4.75 6.46
N ARG A 101 -11.23 3.59 6.49
CA ARG A 101 -9.93 3.43 7.16
C ARG A 101 -8.73 3.42 6.19
N ALA A 102 -8.92 3.72 4.91
CA ALA A 102 -7.84 3.64 3.94
C ALA A 102 -6.92 4.87 3.97
N ILE A 103 -5.63 4.61 3.83
CA ILE A 103 -4.59 5.62 3.64
C ILE A 103 -3.86 5.33 2.34
N LEU A 104 -3.80 6.31 1.44
CA LEU A 104 -2.99 6.21 0.23
C LEU A 104 -1.61 6.82 0.44
N GLY A 105 -0.61 5.97 0.69
CA GLY A 105 0.79 6.35 0.59
C GLY A 105 1.30 6.10 -0.83
N ILE A 106 1.83 7.13 -1.50
CA ILE A 106 2.27 7.06 -2.89
C ILE A 106 3.66 7.66 -3.06
N GLY A 107 4.53 6.96 -3.78
CA GLY A 107 5.91 7.35 -4.04
C GLY A 107 6.30 7.34 -5.51
N ALA A 108 7.43 7.96 -5.81
CA ALA A 108 7.96 8.07 -7.17
C ALA A 108 8.56 6.76 -7.73
N GLY A 109 8.40 5.65 -7.02
CA GLY A 109 8.93 4.36 -7.41
C GLY A 109 10.42 4.18 -7.15
N GLU A 110 10.90 2.96 -7.37
CA GLU A 110 12.31 2.59 -7.23
C GLU A 110 12.79 1.85 -8.48
N ALA A 111 13.98 2.24 -8.98
CA ALA A 111 14.55 1.66 -10.18
C ALA A 111 14.67 0.11 -10.13
N GLN A 112 14.94 -0.46 -8.94
CA GLN A 112 15.03 -1.91 -8.75
C GLN A 112 13.70 -2.63 -8.99
N ASN A 113 12.58 -2.00 -8.71
CA ASN A 113 11.24 -2.56 -8.91
C ASN A 113 10.73 -2.43 -10.35
N LEU A 114 11.47 -1.73 -11.21
CA LEU A 114 11.02 -1.35 -12.54
C LEU A 114 11.90 -1.91 -13.66
N LYS A 115 13.23 -1.87 -13.51
CA LYS A 115 14.17 -2.23 -14.57
C LYS A 115 14.07 -3.68 -15.01
N GLU A 116 13.86 -4.61 -14.08
CA GLU A 116 13.72 -6.04 -14.40
C GLU A 116 12.46 -6.34 -15.21
N PHE A 117 11.48 -5.45 -15.16
CA PHE A 117 10.22 -5.55 -15.90
C PHE A 117 10.18 -4.65 -17.15
N CYS A 118 11.34 -4.14 -17.58
CA CYS A 118 11.47 -3.25 -18.72
C CYS A 118 10.61 -1.98 -18.61
N ILE A 119 10.31 -1.50 -17.40
CA ILE A 119 9.59 -0.26 -17.16
C ILE A 119 10.61 0.88 -17.07
N PRO A 120 10.50 1.92 -17.94
CA PRO A 120 11.44 3.04 -17.92
C PRO A 120 11.35 3.84 -16.61
N PHE A 121 12.51 4.05 -15.97
CA PHE A 121 12.63 4.90 -14.78
C PHE A 121 13.21 6.27 -15.17
N GLU A 122 12.41 7.04 -15.91
CA GLU A 122 12.77 8.35 -16.42
C GLU A 122 11.87 9.42 -15.80
N LYS A 123 12.48 10.53 -15.33
CA LYS A 123 11.77 11.66 -14.70
C LYS A 123 10.75 11.22 -13.65
N PRO A 124 11.15 10.38 -12.67
CA PRO A 124 10.19 9.73 -11.77
C PRO A 124 9.38 10.74 -10.94
N VAL A 125 10.00 11.83 -10.50
CA VAL A 125 9.32 12.89 -9.73
C VAL A 125 8.24 13.57 -10.55
N SER A 126 8.55 13.98 -11.78
CA SER A 126 7.55 14.63 -12.66
C SER A 126 6.38 13.70 -12.98
N LYS A 127 6.65 12.42 -13.25
CA LYS A 127 5.59 11.43 -13.45
C LYS A 127 4.74 11.22 -12.20
N TRP A 128 5.37 11.17 -11.04
CA TRP A 128 4.68 11.06 -9.76
C TRP A 128 3.77 12.27 -9.49
N GLU A 129 4.25 13.50 -9.73
CA GLU A 129 3.45 14.73 -9.61
C GLU A 129 2.24 14.70 -10.55
N GLU A 130 2.42 14.32 -11.82
CA GLU A 130 1.34 14.18 -12.79
C GLU A 130 0.31 13.16 -12.35
N GLN A 131 0.75 12.00 -11.88
CA GLN A 131 -0.14 10.95 -11.38
C GLN A 131 -0.96 11.38 -10.18
N ILE A 132 -0.37 12.12 -9.24
CA ILE A 132 -1.11 12.68 -8.11
C ILE A 132 -2.22 13.62 -8.60
N GLN A 133 -1.95 14.47 -9.61
CA GLN A 133 -2.97 15.34 -10.19
C GLN A 133 -4.13 14.56 -10.81
N VAL A 134 -3.82 13.46 -11.51
CA VAL A 134 -4.85 12.58 -12.09
C VAL A 134 -5.67 11.92 -10.98
N ILE A 135 -5.02 11.36 -9.97
CA ILE A 135 -5.69 10.73 -8.84
C ILE A 135 -6.61 11.72 -8.11
N LYS A 136 -6.12 12.94 -7.81
CA LYS A 136 -6.92 13.99 -7.17
C LYS A 136 -8.16 14.38 -8.01
N LYS A 137 -8.04 14.44 -9.33
CA LYS A 137 -9.18 14.70 -10.22
C LYS A 137 -10.20 13.57 -10.19
N LEU A 138 -9.75 12.32 -10.13
CA LEU A 138 -10.64 11.16 -10.02
C LEU A 138 -11.36 11.14 -8.66
N TYR A 139 -10.69 11.56 -7.58
CA TYR A 139 -11.29 11.68 -6.24
C TYR A 139 -12.16 12.91 -6.05
N GLY A 140 -11.95 14.00 -6.79
CA GLY A 140 -12.76 15.21 -6.70
C GLY A 140 -14.25 15.03 -7.04
N SER A 141 -14.62 13.84 -7.51
CA SER A 141 -15.99 13.37 -7.70
C SER A 141 -16.48 12.43 -6.59
N THR A 142 -15.71 12.18 -5.52
CA THR A 142 -16.03 11.28 -4.41
C THR A 142 -16.04 12.03 -3.06
N PRO A 143 -16.82 11.58 -2.05
CA PRO A 143 -16.90 12.24 -0.75
C PRO A 143 -15.58 12.30 0.02
N ASP A 144 -15.46 13.32 0.86
CA ASP A 144 -14.26 13.93 1.48
C ASP A 144 -13.40 13.09 2.43
N ASN A 145 -13.40 11.77 2.42
CA ASN A 145 -12.84 10.98 3.52
C ASN A 145 -11.53 10.23 3.24
N LEU A 146 -10.91 10.38 2.07
CA LEU A 146 -9.65 9.69 1.81
C LEU A 146 -8.44 10.53 2.26
N SER A 147 -7.65 10.02 3.21
CA SER A 147 -6.39 10.64 3.61
C SER A 147 -5.29 10.34 2.59
N LEU A 148 -4.73 11.38 1.97
CA LEU A 148 -3.57 11.29 1.09
C LEU A 148 -2.31 11.66 1.86
N ILE A 149 -1.41 10.69 2.05
CA ILE A 149 -0.07 10.92 2.59
C ILE A 149 0.92 10.93 1.43
N HIS A 150 1.60 12.05 1.26
CA HIS A 150 2.73 12.19 0.34
C HIS A 150 4.03 11.97 1.13
N ILE A 151 4.78 10.96 0.79
CA ILE A 151 6.13 10.71 1.31
C ILE A 151 7.14 10.96 0.20
#